data_b928f5f05c5891dd172da3c7e66d4572
#
_entry.id   b928f5f05c5891dd172da3c7e66d4572
#
_cell.length_a   1.000
_cell.length_b   1.000
_cell.length_c   1.000
_cell.angle_alpha   90.00
_cell.angle_beta   90.00
_cell.angle_gamma   90.00
#
_symmetry.space_group_name_H-M   'P 1'
#
loop_
_entity.id
_entity.type
_entity.pdbx_description
1 polymer ?
#
loop_
_entity_poly.entity_id
_entity_poly.type
_entity_poly.pdbx_seq_one_letter_code
_entity_poly.pdbx_strand_id
1 'polypeptide(L)'
;MDADFIRELFAEFGDVHIRRMFGGAGLYAGAVMFGLVSDDLIYLKADEETAPAFERERCAPFTYTTKHGKRALMSYWRLPDRLYDDPTELALWARQALAAARKGAAKKPPSKARTRRKKS
;
A
#
# COMPACT_ATOMS: atom_id res chain seq x y z
N MET A 1 3.24 1.57 -15.83
CA MET A 1 4.16 2.37 -15.00
C MET A 1 5.44 1.57 -14.84
N ASP A 2 6.56 2.11 -15.26
CA ASP A 2 7.76 1.31 -15.22
C ASP A 2 8.52 1.47 -13.89
N ALA A 3 9.44 0.53 -13.66
CA ALA A 3 10.17 0.44 -12.40
C ALA A 3 11.05 1.67 -12.15
N ASP A 4 11.67 2.19 -13.20
CA ASP A 4 12.54 3.36 -13.06
C ASP A 4 11.76 4.59 -12.65
N PHE A 5 10.57 4.78 -13.20
CA PHE A 5 9.70 5.87 -12.82
C PHE A 5 9.32 5.77 -11.34
N ILE A 6 8.96 4.57 -10.90
CA ILE A 6 8.58 4.34 -9.51
C ILE A 6 9.75 4.64 -8.57
N ARG A 7 10.94 4.15 -8.89
CA ARG A 7 12.12 4.38 -8.05
C ARG A 7 12.45 5.86 -7.97
N GLU A 8 12.34 6.56 -9.09
CA GLU A 8 12.59 8.00 -9.13
C GLU A 8 11.56 8.76 -8.30
N LEU A 9 10.29 8.38 -8.44
CA LEU A 9 9.21 9.02 -7.71
C LEU A 9 9.38 8.89 -6.19
N PHE A 10 9.85 7.74 -5.73
CA PHE A 10 10.06 7.47 -4.32
C PHE A 10 11.49 7.71 -3.83
N ALA A 11 12.32 8.38 -4.64
CA ALA A 11 13.74 8.56 -4.30
C ALA A 11 13.94 9.23 -2.95
N GLU A 12 13.13 10.22 -2.60
CA GLU A 12 13.25 10.89 -1.30
C GLU A 12 12.77 10.03 -0.14
N PHE A 13 11.92 9.06 -0.44
CA PHE A 13 11.46 8.10 0.56
C PHE A 13 12.54 7.05 0.87
N GLY A 14 13.18 6.53 -0.17
CA GLY A 14 14.22 5.54 -0.04
C GLY A 14 14.10 4.44 -1.09
N ASP A 15 14.80 3.35 -0.86
CA ASP A 15 14.81 2.23 -1.79
C ASP A 15 13.48 1.49 -1.80
N VAL A 16 12.98 1.20 -3.00
CA VAL A 16 11.74 0.48 -3.18
C VAL A 16 12.00 -0.77 -4.02
N HIS A 17 11.59 -1.91 -3.50
CA HIS A 17 11.60 -3.16 -4.24
C HIS A 17 10.24 -3.33 -4.89
N ILE A 18 10.26 -3.70 -6.17
CA ILE A 18 9.04 -3.83 -6.95
C ILE A 18 8.86 -5.30 -7.30
N ARG A 19 7.74 -5.89 -6.92
CA ARG A 19 7.46 -7.29 -7.20
C ARG A 19 6.18 -7.40 -8.01
N ARG A 20 6.30 -7.96 -9.20
CA ARG A 20 5.14 -8.13 -10.07
C ARG A 20 4.19 -9.18 -9.50
N MET A 21 2.89 -8.89 -9.59
CA MET A 21 1.86 -9.82 -9.15
C MET A 21 0.53 -9.50 -9.85
N PHE A 22 -0.13 -10.50 -10.35
CA PHE A 22 -1.52 -10.42 -10.86
C PHE A 22 -1.81 -9.18 -11.73
N GLY A 23 -0.93 -8.88 -12.67
CA GLY A 23 -1.14 -7.75 -13.58
C GLY A 23 -0.77 -6.41 -13.03
N GLY A 24 -0.29 -6.36 -11.78
CA GLY A 24 0.18 -5.13 -11.14
C GLY A 24 1.52 -5.37 -10.49
N ALA A 25 1.78 -4.66 -9.41
CA ALA A 25 3.04 -4.83 -8.68
C ALA A 25 2.86 -4.43 -7.22
N GLY A 26 3.60 -5.08 -6.34
CA GLY A 26 3.69 -4.66 -4.94
C GLY A 26 4.92 -3.79 -4.75
N LEU A 27 4.80 -2.81 -3.88
CA LEU A 27 5.89 -1.90 -3.54
C LEU A 27 6.34 -2.20 -2.12
N TYR A 28 7.64 -2.53 -1.98
CA TYR A 28 8.20 -2.99 -0.71
C TYR A 28 9.34 -2.11 -0.25
N ALA A 29 9.37 -1.86 1.05
CA ALA A 29 10.55 -1.31 1.73
C ALA A 29 11.09 -2.45 2.59
N GLY A 30 12.26 -2.97 2.21
CA GLY A 30 12.73 -4.22 2.78
C GLY A 30 11.75 -5.34 2.50
N ALA A 31 11.30 -6.03 3.52
CA ALA A 31 10.35 -7.13 3.38
C ALA A 31 8.89 -6.70 3.56
N VAL A 32 8.65 -5.40 3.76
CA VAL A 32 7.31 -4.91 4.09
C VAL A 32 6.67 -4.23 2.90
N MET A 33 5.49 -4.71 2.51
CA MET A 33 4.74 -4.11 1.41
C MET A 33 3.97 -2.89 1.93
N PHE A 34 4.27 -1.71 1.38
CA PHE A 34 3.63 -0.47 1.80
C PHE A 34 2.74 0.13 0.72
N GLY A 35 2.74 -0.44 -0.46
CA GLY A 35 1.93 0.06 -1.56
C GLY A 35 1.78 -0.96 -2.66
N LEU A 36 0.96 -0.64 -3.64
CA LEU A 36 0.79 -1.47 -4.82
C LEU A 36 0.49 -0.60 -6.03
N VAL A 37 0.72 -1.17 -7.20
CA VAL A 37 0.41 -0.53 -8.48
C VAL A 37 -0.59 -1.40 -9.22
N SER A 38 -1.64 -0.78 -9.72
CA SER A 38 -2.64 -1.46 -10.52
C SER A 38 -3.22 -0.46 -11.52
N ASP A 39 -3.30 -0.83 -12.79
CA ASP A 39 -3.82 0.04 -13.87
C ASP A 39 -3.12 1.40 -13.90
N ASP A 40 -1.79 1.39 -13.75
CA ASP A 40 -0.97 2.60 -13.76
C ASP A 40 -1.30 3.59 -12.65
N LEU A 41 -1.87 3.12 -11.56
CA LEU A 41 -2.15 3.93 -10.38
C LEU A 41 -1.46 3.33 -9.18
N ILE A 42 -0.94 4.21 -8.33
CA ILE A 42 -0.30 3.80 -7.07
C ILE A 42 -1.34 3.87 -5.95
N TYR A 43 -1.31 2.86 -5.09
CA TYR A 43 -2.12 2.79 -3.89
C TYR A 43 -1.19 2.60 -2.71
N LEU A 44 -1.43 3.33 -1.63
CA LEU A 44 -0.59 3.23 -0.43
C LEU A 44 -1.34 2.56 0.70
N LYS A 45 -0.61 1.85 1.53
CA LYS A 45 -1.15 1.21 2.72
C LYS A 45 -1.72 2.26 3.66
N ALA A 46 -2.89 1.98 4.21
CA ALA A 46 -3.54 2.87 5.17
C ALA A 46 -4.14 2.04 6.30
N ASP A 47 -4.36 2.70 7.42
CA ASP A 47 -5.06 2.12 8.56
C ASP A 47 -6.15 3.11 9.00
N GLU A 48 -6.76 2.85 10.13
CA GLU A 48 -7.85 3.71 10.64
C GLU A 48 -7.40 5.14 10.89
N GLU A 49 -6.13 5.33 11.22
CA GLU A 49 -5.59 6.66 11.51
C GLU A 49 -5.25 7.43 10.25
N THR A 50 -4.80 6.75 9.20
CA THR A 50 -4.34 7.42 7.99
C THR A 50 -5.38 7.48 6.88
N ALA A 51 -6.35 6.58 6.85
CA ALA A 51 -7.39 6.59 5.83
C ALA A 51 -8.14 7.93 5.72
N PRO A 52 -8.45 8.63 6.81
CA PRO A 52 -9.14 9.92 6.69
C PRO A 52 -8.40 10.95 5.84
N ALA A 53 -7.05 10.91 5.80
CA ALA A 53 -6.30 11.83 4.95
C ALA A 53 -6.57 11.57 3.47
N PHE A 54 -6.70 10.30 3.09
CA PHE A 54 -7.04 9.93 1.72
C PHE A 54 -8.48 10.34 1.38
N GLU A 55 -9.39 10.21 2.33
CA GLU A 55 -10.77 10.63 2.13
C GLU A 55 -10.86 12.14 1.92
N ARG A 56 -10.08 12.91 2.66
CA ARG A 56 -10.04 14.37 2.49
C ARG A 56 -9.52 14.76 1.11
N GLU A 57 -8.68 13.93 0.51
CA GLU A 57 -8.18 14.13 -0.85
C GLU A 57 -9.13 13.55 -1.89
N ARG A 58 -10.27 13.03 -1.47
CA ARG A 58 -11.27 12.42 -2.34
C ARG A 58 -10.75 11.19 -3.08
N CYS A 59 -9.84 10.47 -2.44
CA CYS A 59 -9.34 9.22 -2.97
C CYS A 59 -10.19 8.06 -2.47
N ALA A 60 -10.15 6.97 -3.20
CA ALA A 60 -10.93 5.77 -2.89
C ALA A 60 -10.01 4.61 -2.56
N PRO A 61 -10.49 3.63 -1.82
CA PRO A 61 -9.71 2.41 -1.59
C PRO A 61 -9.57 1.62 -2.87
N PHE A 62 -8.55 0.76 -2.92
CA PHE A 62 -8.34 -0.14 -4.03
C PHE A 62 -9.50 -1.11 -4.15
N THR A 63 -10.01 -1.28 -5.37
CA THR A 63 -11.05 -2.28 -5.62
C THR A 63 -10.55 -3.30 -6.63
N TYR A 64 -11.04 -4.52 -6.49
CA TYR A 64 -10.71 -5.59 -7.41
C TYR A 64 -11.99 -6.39 -7.69
N THR A 65 -12.00 -7.07 -8.82
CA THR A 65 -13.16 -7.82 -9.25
C THR A 65 -12.94 -9.30 -9.00
N THR A 66 -13.91 -9.93 -8.36
CA THR A 66 -13.93 -11.37 -8.18
C THR A 66 -15.12 -11.92 -8.95
N LYS A 67 -15.25 -13.25 -8.99
CA LYS A 67 -16.42 -13.86 -9.60
C LYS A 67 -17.72 -13.56 -8.85
N HIS A 68 -17.60 -13.02 -7.65
CA HIS A 68 -18.77 -12.65 -6.84
C HIS A 68 -19.01 -11.13 -6.84
N GLY A 69 -18.34 -10.38 -7.72
CA GLY A 69 -18.50 -8.94 -7.87
C GLY A 69 -17.29 -8.16 -7.36
N LYS A 70 -17.47 -6.86 -7.23
CA LYS A 70 -16.38 -5.98 -6.78
C LYS A 70 -16.18 -6.06 -5.28
N ARG A 71 -14.92 -6.00 -4.88
CA ARG A 71 -14.52 -5.94 -3.47
C ARG A 71 -13.58 -4.76 -3.27
N ALA A 72 -13.70 -4.11 -2.12
CA ALA A 72 -12.79 -3.03 -1.75
C ALA A 72 -11.77 -3.56 -0.75
N LEU A 73 -10.50 -3.22 -0.98
CA LEU A 73 -9.43 -3.53 -0.04
C LEU A 73 -9.14 -2.27 0.72
N MET A 74 -9.79 -2.11 1.87
CA MET A 74 -9.78 -0.86 2.64
C MET A 74 -8.43 -0.50 3.23
N SER A 75 -7.46 -1.39 3.16
CA SER A 75 -6.13 -1.12 3.68
C SER A 75 -5.18 -0.54 2.63
N TYR A 76 -5.66 -0.32 1.41
CA TYR A 76 -4.88 0.32 0.34
C TYR A 76 -5.71 1.38 -0.33
N TRP A 77 -5.20 2.61 -0.39
CA TRP A 77 -5.93 3.75 -0.92
C TRP A 77 -5.16 4.43 -2.04
N ARG A 78 -5.89 4.93 -3.02
CA ARG A 78 -5.31 5.58 -4.18
C ARG A 78 -4.48 6.79 -3.75
N LEU A 79 -3.27 6.90 -4.32
CA LEU A 79 -2.41 8.04 -4.10
C LEU A 79 -3.05 9.29 -4.70
N PRO A 80 -3.15 10.40 -3.94
CA PRO A 80 -3.63 11.66 -4.53
C PRO A 80 -2.82 12.05 -5.76
N ASP A 81 -3.52 12.43 -6.82
CA ASP A 81 -2.87 12.72 -8.10
C ASP A 81 -1.79 13.81 -7.99
N ARG A 82 -2.00 14.80 -7.14
CA ARG A 82 -1.05 15.90 -6.98
C ARG A 82 0.31 15.45 -6.45
N LEU A 83 0.36 14.29 -5.80
CA LEU A 83 1.60 13.80 -5.23
C LEU A 83 2.55 13.22 -6.26
N TYR A 84 2.06 12.89 -7.45
CA TYR A 84 2.97 12.49 -8.53
C TYR A 84 3.91 13.62 -8.94
N ASP A 85 3.51 14.86 -8.66
CA ASP A 85 4.32 16.04 -8.97
C ASP A 85 4.98 16.64 -7.73
N ASP A 86 4.89 15.96 -6.59
CA ASP A 86 5.46 16.46 -5.34
C ASP A 86 6.14 15.33 -4.58
N PRO A 87 7.34 14.91 -5.04
CA PRO A 87 8.04 13.79 -4.42
C PRO A 87 8.37 14.00 -2.93
N THR A 88 8.53 15.24 -2.50
CA THR A 88 8.84 15.54 -1.10
C THR A 88 7.64 15.22 -0.21
N GLU A 89 6.46 15.67 -0.59
CA GLU A 89 5.27 15.33 0.19
C GLU A 89 4.92 13.85 0.03
N LEU A 90 5.10 13.31 -1.17
CA LEU A 90 4.88 11.88 -1.40
C LEU A 90 5.71 11.04 -0.43
N ALA A 91 6.96 11.43 -0.19
CA ALA A 91 7.81 10.70 0.75
C ALA A 91 7.22 10.65 2.15
N LEU A 92 6.57 11.74 2.58
CA LEU A 92 5.89 11.75 3.88
C LEU A 92 4.72 10.76 3.92
N TRP A 93 3.92 10.76 2.87
CA TRP A 93 2.80 9.81 2.77
C TRP A 93 3.30 8.37 2.72
N ALA A 94 4.40 8.13 2.00
CA ALA A 94 4.99 6.80 1.90
C ALA A 94 5.52 6.32 3.25
N ARG A 95 6.13 7.22 4.03
CA ARG A 95 6.59 6.86 5.38
C ARG A 95 5.43 6.49 6.29
N GLN A 96 4.32 7.20 6.18
CA GLN A 96 3.12 6.87 6.95
C GLN A 96 2.54 5.53 6.50
N ALA A 97 2.56 5.27 5.20
CA ALA A 97 2.11 3.99 4.67
C ALA A 97 2.96 2.84 5.19
N LEU A 98 4.28 3.04 5.21
CA LEU A 98 5.19 2.02 5.73
C LEU A 98 4.96 1.79 7.23
N ALA A 99 4.73 2.85 7.99
CA ALA A 99 4.44 2.73 9.41
C ALA A 99 3.13 1.96 9.64
N ALA A 100 2.10 2.24 8.84
CA ALA A 100 0.84 1.53 8.92
C ALA A 100 1.03 0.05 8.58
N ALA A 101 1.85 -0.25 7.56
CA ALA A 101 2.13 -1.62 7.17
C ALA A 101 2.87 -2.39 8.26
N ARG A 102 3.85 -1.76 8.89
CA ARG A 102 4.60 -2.37 9.98
C ARG A 102 3.73 -2.62 11.20
N LYS A 103 2.87 -1.66 11.51
CA LYS A 103 1.94 -1.78 12.63
C LYS A 103 0.95 -2.92 12.39
N GLY A 104 0.43 -3.04 11.17
CA GLY A 104 -0.45 -4.13 10.81
C GLY A 104 0.23 -5.49 10.90
N ALA A 105 1.47 -5.57 10.43
CA ALA A 105 2.24 -6.81 10.51
C ALA A 105 2.52 -7.19 11.97
N ALA A 106 2.84 -6.22 12.81
CA ALA A 106 3.11 -6.47 14.23
C ALA A 106 1.88 -6.92 14.99
N LYS A 107 0.70 -6.50 14.56
CA LYS A 107 -0.57 -6.88 15.21
C LYS A 107 -1.07 -8.26 14.80
N LYS A 108 -0.60 -8.79 13.69
CA LYS A 108 -1.04 -10.10 13.22
C LYS A 108 -0.55 -11.18 14.18
N PRO A 109 -1.45 -12.08 14.64
CA PRO A 109 -0.99 -13.20 15.46
C PRO A 109 -0.04 -14.07 14.64
N PRO A 110 0.92 -14.58 15.26
CA PRO A 110 1.79 -15.51 14.53
C PRO A 110 1.00 -16.72 14.03
N SER A 111 0.09 -16.51 13.85
CA SER A 111 -0.72 -17.27 13.42
C SER A 111 -1.31 -17.73 13.17
N LYS A 112 -1.58 -17.48 13.14
CA LYS A 112 -2.39 -17.72 12.74
C LYS A 112 -2.63 -18.59 12.80
N ALA A 113 -2.19 -18.44 13.38
CA ALA A 113 -2.34 -19.18 13.42
C ALA A 113 -2.53 -19.62 13.85
N ARG A 114 -2.57 -19.54 14.20
CA ARG A 114 -2.92 -20.04 14.63
C ARG A 114 -3.32 -20.57 14.94
N THR A 115 -3.47 -20.74 15.16
CA THR A 115 -3.96 -21.28 15.36
C THR A 115 -3.92 -21.84 15.78
N ARG A 116 -3.89 -21.99 16.14
CA ARG A 116 -3.92 -22.55 16.47
C ARG A 116 -3.91 -23.06 17.00
N ARG A 117 -3.96 -23.14 17.25
CA ARG A 117 -4.06 -23.69 17.65
C ARG A 117 -4.13 -24.19 18.19
N LYS A 118 -4.20 -24.25 18.47
CA LYS A 118 -4.36 -24.85 18.82
C LYS A 118 -4.40 -25.36 19.16
N LYS A 119 -4.28 -25.37 19.36
CA LYS A 119 -4.39 -25.96 19.55
C LYS A 119 -4.51 -26.12 19.71
N SER A 120 -4.37 -25.98 19.90
CA SER A 120 -4.63 -26.32 19.77
C SER A 120 -4.69 -26.36 19.84
#